data_2c74a90a346189eaee21083a8167ae6c
#
_entry.id   2c74a90a346189eaee21083a8167ae6c
#
_cell.length_a   1.000
_cell.length_b   1.000
_cell.length_c   1.000
_cell.angle_alpha   90.00
_cell.angle_beta   90.00
_cell.angle_gamma   90.00
#
_symmetry.space_group_name_H-M   'P 1'
#
loop_
_entity.id
_entity.type
_entity.pdbx_description
1 polymer ?
#
loop_
_entity_poly.entity_id
_entity_poly.type
_entity_poly.pdbx_seq_one_letter_code
_entity_poly.pdbx_strand_id
1 'polypeptide(L)'
;MNIPEIALLDFDFHTHRTDTLPGKGIVCLGKETILHDASTWLPQKGGYYAAGVHPWWTADAGFDLEAYCRGMEALLQHPEVGQAGECGIDRLRGGALELQQRVMAKMVETSETAGRPMTIHCVKAFDLLLKIHKDLKPKQKWTIHGFRGNATLAQQLLDRGMDLSFGKHFNPEAWDTTPPDRRHRESDAE
;
A
#
# COMPACT_ATOMS: atom_id res chain seq x y z
N MET A 1 -16.35 15.69 -16.75
CA MET A 1 -14.91 15.60 -17.06
C MET A 1 -14.60 14.17 -17.51
N ASN A 2 -14.08 13.99 -18.74
CA ASN A 2 -13.66 12.66 -19.19
C ASN A 2 -12.41 12.26 -18.40
N ILE A 3 -12.54 11.21 -17.60
CA ILE A 3 -11.41 10.60 -16.89
C ILE A 3 -10.59 9.87 -17.95
N PRO A 4 -9.28 10.14 -18.09
CA PRO A 4 -8.45 9.36 -19.00
C PRO A 4 -8.55 7.89 -18.66
N GLU A 5 -8.69 7.03 -19.65
CA GLU A 5 -8.61 5.58 -19.45
C GLU A 5 -7.31 5.20 -18.76
N ILE A 6 -7.34 4.18 -17.91
CA ILE A 6 -6.20 3.67 -17.12
C ILE A 6 -4.98 3.38 -18.03
N ALA A 7 -5.21 3.01 -19.27
CA ALA A 7 -4.17 2.79 -20.28
C ALA A 7 -3.29 4.02 -20.60
N LEU A 8 -3.64 5.21 -20.12
CA LEU A 8 -2.95 6.47 -20.37
C LEU A 8 -2.31 7.06 -19.09
N LEU A 9 -2.10 6.26 -18.05
CA LEU A 9 -1.36 6.75 -16.88
C LEU A 9 0.12 6.94 -17.26
N ASP A 10 0.65 8.13 -17.05
CA ASP A 10 2.09 8.39 -17.17
C ASP A 10 2.87 7.59 -16.13
N PHE A 11 2.29 7.40 -14.95
CA PHE A 11 2.81 6.60 -13.85
C PHE A 11 1.66 5.95 -13.06
N ASP A 12 1.72 4.61 -12.90
CA ASP A 12 0.76 3.82 -12.13
C ASP A 12 1.24 3.69 -10.67
N PHE A 13 0.58 4.39 -9.75
CA PHE A 13 1.03 4.42 -8.36
C PHE A 13 0.90 3.07 -7.64
N HIS A 14 0.02 2.19 -8.11
CA HIS A 14 -0.22 0.88 -7.49
C HIS A 14 -0.73 -0.13 -8.52
N THR A 15 0.03 -1.20 -8.72
CA THR A 15 -0.34 -2.30 -9.63
C THR A 15 0.27 -3.62 -9.16
N HIS A 16 -0.39 -4.74 -9.47
CA HIS A 16 0.13 -6.09 -9.26
C HIS A 16 0.71 -6.70 -10.55
N ARG A 17 0.67 -5.97 -11.65
CA ARG A 17 1.19 -6.41 -12.94
C ARG A 17 2.71 -6.47 -12.96
N THR A 18 3.25 -7.68 -12.99
CA THR A 18 4.71 -7.92 -13.01
C THR A 18 5.38 -7.55 -14.34
N ASP A 19 4.59 -7.34 -15.41
CA ASP A 19 5.05 -6.90 -16.72
C ASP A 19 5.09 -5.36 -16.88
N THR A 20 4.85 -4.62 -15.79
CA THR A 20 4.94 -3.15 -15.79
C THR A 20 6.34 -2.70 -16.16
N LEU A 21 6.44 -1.85 -17.18
CA LEU A 21 7.73 -1.34 -17.65
C LEU A 21 8.44 -0.50 -16.57
N PRO A 22 9.78 -0.57 -16.48
CA PRO A 22 10.54 0.24 -15.55
C PRO A 22 10.20 1.73 -15.65
N GLY A 23 10.01 2.38 -14.51
CA GLY A 23 9.65 3.80 -14.44
C GLY A 23 8.19 4.12 -14.76
N LYS A 24 7.33 3.11 -15.00
CA LYS A 24 5.92 3.33 -15.34
C LYS A 24 4.93 3.04 -14.22
N GLY A 25 5.39 2.46 -13.13
CA GLY A 25 4.52 2.22 -11.97
C GLY A 25 5.26 1.57 -10.81
N ILE A 26 4.54 1.45 -9.69
CA ILE A 26 5.00 0.75 -8.50
C ILE A 26 4.34 -0.62 -8.47
N VAL A 27 5.14 -1.66 -8.63
CA VAL A 27 4.66 -3.06 -8.63
C VAL A 27 4.65 -3.60 -7.20
N CYS A 28 3.48 -4.01 -6.72
CA CYS A 28 3.34 -4.67 -5.43
C CYS A 28 3.79 -6.13 -5.53
N LEU A 29 4.81 -6.50 -4.75
CA LEU A 29 5.36 -7.85 -4.72
C LEU A 29 4.37 -8.82 -4.06
N GLY A 30 4.16 -9.96 -4.71
CA GLY A 30 3.28 -11.00 -4.21
C GLY A 30 3.85 -11.78 -3.03
N LYS A 31 2.99 -12.52 -2.32
CA LYS A 31 3.37 -13.30 -1.13
C LYS A 31 4.45 -14.33 -1.40
N GLU A 32 4.45 -14.97 -2.57
CA GLU A 32 5.46 -15.97 -2.94
C GLU A 32 6.86 -15.35 -2.98
N THR A 33 6.99 -14.17 -3.58
CA THR A 33 8.25 -13.42 -3.60
C THR A 33 8.74 -13.11 -2.19
N ILE A 34 7.85 -12.69 -1.29
CA ILE A 34 8.22 -12.32 0.08
C ILE A 34 8.60 -13.55 0.90
N LEU A 35 7.85 -14.66 0.78
CA LEU A 35 8.05 -15.84 1.62
C LEU A 35 9.18 -16.78 1.12
N HIS A 36 9.35 -16.89 -0.18
CA HIS A 36 10.18 -17.93 -0.77
C HIS A 36 11.35 -17.39 -1.60
N ASP A 37 11.18 -16.27 -2.27
CA ASP A 37 12.15 -15.77 -3.24
C ASP A 37 12.94 -14.53 -2.75
N ALA A 38 12.59 -13.97 -1.59
CA ALA A 38 13.12 -12.69 -1.13
C ALA A 38 14.65 -12.58 -1.15
N SER A 39 15.36 -13.66 -0.86
CA SER A 39 16.83 -13.70 -0.84
C SER A 39 17.48 -13.82 -2.22
N THR A 40 16.73 -14.22 -3.24
CA THR A 40 17.20 -14.43 -4.62
C THR A 40 16.55 -13.50 -5.63
N TRP A 41 15.49 -12.79 -5.22
CA TRP A 41 14.79 -11.86 -6.05
C TRP A 41 15.68 -10.67 -6.42
N LEU A 42 15.62 -10.29 -7.68
CA LEU A 42 16.37 -9.13 -8.20
C LEU A 42 15.40 -8.17 -8.91
N PRO A 43 15.46 -6.87 -8.59
CA PRO A 43 14.64 -5.87 -9.25
C PRO A 43 15.07 -5.68 -10.70
N GLN A 44 14.13 -5.33 -11.57
CA GLN A 44 14.50 -4.79 -12.89
C GLN A 44 15.14 -3.42 -12.72
N LYS A 45 16.19 -3.16 -13.46
CA LYS A 45 16.87 -1.85 -13.45
C LYS A 45 15.90 -0.72 -13.81
N GLY A 46 15.74 0.24 -12.89
CA GLY A 46 14.79 1.36 -13.03
C GLY A 46 13.34 1.00 -12.72
N GLY A 47 13.07 -0.21 -12.22
CA GLY A 47 11.77 -0.58 -11.68
C GLY A 47 11.52 0.08 -10.32
N TYR A 48 10.25 0.18 -9.93
CA TYR A 48 9.81 0.61 -8.61
C TYR A 48 8.89 -0.46 -8.01
N TYR A 49 9.14 -0.78 -6.75
CA TYR A 49 8.43 -1.88 -6.09
C TYR A 49 7.95 -1.48 -4.71
N ALA A 50 6.86 -2.13 -4.29
CA ALA A 50 6.36 -2.12 -2.93
C ALA A 50 6.37 -3.56 -2.38
N ALA A 51 6.76 -3.73 -1.12
CA ALA A 51 6.70 -5.01 -0.43
C ALA A 51 6.00 -4.84 0.92
N GLY A 52 4.99 -5.67 1.21
CA GLY A 52 4.20 -5.59 2.42
C GLY A 52 3.40 -6.86 2.68
N VAL A 53 2.78 -6.93 3.84
CA VAL A 53 1.90 -8.06 4.21
C VAL A 53 0.45 -7.64 4.03
N HIS A 54 -0.14 -8.11 2.92
CA HIS A 54 -1.53 -7.81 2.60
C HIS A 54 -2.49 -8.38 3.66
N PRO A 55 -3.53 -7.66 4.12
CA PRO A 55 -4.42 -8.13 5.17
C PRO A 55 -5.15 -9.44 4.84
N TRP A 56 -5.39 -9.75 3.57
CA TRP A 56 -6.03 -10.99 3.17
C TRP A 56 -5.19 -12.24 3.46
N TRP A 57 -3.88 -12.13 3.41
CA TRP A 57 -2.96 -13.26 3.69
C TRP A 57 -3.02 -13.72 5.14
N THR A 58 -3.51 -12.87 6.05
CA THR A 58 -3.71 -13.24 7.45
C THR A 58 -4.74 -14.36 7.67
N ALA A 59 -5.54 -14.70 6.65
CA ALA A 59 -6.46 -15.82 6.65
C ALA A 59 -5.85 -17.13 6.14
N ASP A 60 -4.64 -17.08 5.59
CA ASP A 60 -4.00 -18.28 5.03
C ASP A 60 -3.69 -19.30 6.14
N ALA A 61 -3.92 -20.59 5.84
CA ALA A 61 -3.52 -21.66 6.76
C ALA A 61 -2.01 -21.63 6.97
N GLY A 62 -1.57 -21.56 8.23
CA GLY A 62 -0.16 -21.46 8.57
C GLY A 62 0.46 -20.08 8.37
N PHE A 63 -0.34 -19.01 8.39
CA PHE A 63 0.20 -17.65 8.36
C PHE A 63 1.27 -17.44 9.43
N ASP A 64 2.47 -17.06 9.00
CA ASP A 64 3.63 -16.81 9.86
C ASP A 64 4.17 -15.40 9.63
N LEU A 65 3.82 -14.48 10.54
CA LEU A 65 4.25 -13.09 10.48
C LEU A 65 5.78 -12.94 10.49
N GLU A 66 6.49 -13.79 11.25
CA GLU A 66 7.95 -13.72 11.33
C GLU A 66 8.62 -14.13 10.01
N ALA A 67 8.04 -15.10 9.28
CA ALA A 67 8.51 -15.46 7.95
C ALA A 67 8.35 -14.29 6.97
N TYR A 68 7.19 -13.60 6.99
CA TYR A 68 6.98 -12.39 6.20
C TYR A 68 7.96 -11.28 6.57
N CYS A 69 8.21 -11.05 7.86
CA CYS A 69 9.17 -10.04 8.31
C CYS A 69 10.58 -10.29 7.77
N ARG A 70 11.06 -11.55 7.83
CA ARG A 70 12.37 -11.90 7.26
C ARG A 70 12.46 -11.61 5.75
N GLY A 71 11.42 -11.97 4.99
CA GLY A 71 11.35 -11.66 3.57
C GLY A 71 11.33 -10.17 3.28
N MET A 72 10.56 -9.43 4.06
CA MET A 72 10.49 -7.96 3.97
C MET A 72 11.84 -7.30 4.25
N GLU A 73 12.55 -7.74 5.29
CA GLU A 73 13.89 -7.23 5.62
C GLU A 73 14.87 -7.42 4.46
N ALA A 74 14.84 -8.58 3.79
CA ALA A 74 15.68 -8.84 2.62
C ALA A 74 15.30 -7.93 1.43
N LEU A 75 14.02 -7.83 1.10
CA LEU A 75 13.54 -7.05 -0.05
C LEU A 75 13.78 -5.55 0.12
N LEU A 76 13.59 -5.00 1.32
CA LEU A 76 13.77 -3.57 1.61
C LEU A 76 15.26 -3.12 1.58
N GLN A 77 16.22 -4.05 1.45
CA GLN A 77 17.62 -3.70 1.17
C GLN A 77 17.79 -3.18 -0.28
N HIS A 78 16.91 -3.56 -1.20
CA HIS A 78 16.96 -3.08 -2.57
C HIS A 78 16.43 -1.64 -2.63
N PRO A 79 17.19 -0.69 -3.19
CA PRO A 79 16.73 0.71 -3.31
C PRO A 79 15.49 0.86 -4.20
N GLU A 80 15.25 -0.06 -5.13
CA GLU A 80 14.08 -0.12 -6.00
C GLU A 80 12.80 -0.50 -5.24
N VAL A 81 12.91 -1.17 -4.08
CA VAL A 81 11.77 -1.41 -3.17
C VAL A 81 11.56 -0.15 -2.34
N GLY A 82 10.89 0.82 -2.95
CA GLY A 82 10.73 2.17 -2.42
C GLY A 82 9.60 2.34 -1.42
N GLN A 83 8.72 1.34 -1.26
CA GLN A 83 7.56 1.43 -0.36
C GLN A 83 7.38 0.17 0.47
N ALA A 84 6.93 0.35 1.73
CA ALA A 84 6.43 -0.72 2.59
C ALA A 84 4.92 -0.86 2.35
N GLY A 85 4.51 -1.90 1.65
CA GLY A 85 3.11 -2.12 1.25
C GLY A 85 3.02 -3.11 0.07
N GLU A 86 1.87 -3.54 -0.25
CA GLU A 86 0.57 -3.20 0.30
C GLU A 86 0.37 -3.85 1.67
N CYS A 87 -0.12 -3.08 2.64
CA CYS A 87 -0.48 -3.58 3.96
C CYS A 87 -1.67 -2.77 4.50
N GLY A 88 -2.36 -3.27 5.52
CA GLY A 88 -3.50 -2.52 6.03
C GLY A 88 -4.55 -3.35 6.75
N ILE A 89 -5.81 -2.90 6.67
CA ILE A 89 -6.95 -3.53 7.36
C ILE A 89 -8.16 -3.64 6.43
N ASP A 90 -8.72 -4.83 6.37
CA ASP A 90 -9.94 -5.14 5.63
C ASP A 90 -10.96 -5.82 6.55
N ARG A 91 -12.10 -5.15 6.82
CA ARG A 91 -13.19 -5.75 7.62
C ARG A 91 -14.01 -6.79 6.88
N LEU A 92 -13.87 -6.89 5.57
CA LEU A 92 -14.66 -7.82 4.76
C LEU A 92 -13.88 -9.09 4.42
N ARG A 93 -12.55 -9.07 4.49
CA ARG A 93 -11.67 -10.17 4.08
C ARG A 93 -10.44 -10.27 4.98
N GLY A 94 -9.77 -11.42 4.92
CA GLY A 94 -8.60 -11.69 5.75
C GLY A 94 -8.96 -12.41 7.06
N GLY A 95 -7.99 -12.57 7.94
CA GLY A 95 -8.14 -13.15 9.26
C GLY A 95 -8.77 -12.18 10.27
N ALA A 96 -8.77 -12.57 11.54
CA ALA A 96 -9.32 -11.76 12.63
C ALA A 96 -8.71 -10.34 12.64
N LEU A 97 -9.52 -9.34 12.94
CA LEU A 97 -9.11 -7.93 12.92
C LEU A 97 -7.94 -7.65 13.89
N GLU A 98 -7.90 -8.33 15.01
CA GLU A 98 -6.81 -8.23 15.99
C GLU A 98 -5.48 -8.70 15.39
N LEU A 99 -5.51 -9.74 14.55
CA LEU A 99 -4.32 -10.20 13.82
C LEU A 99 -3.91 -9.19 12.76
N GLN A 100 -4.86 -8.69 11.96
CA GLN A 100 -4.57 -7.66 10.95
C GLN A 100 -3.97 -6.39 11.60
N GLN A 101 -4.47 -5.95 12.76
CA GLN A 101 -3.94 -4.80 13.49
C GLN A 101 -2.50 -5.06 13.99
N ARG A 102 -2.19 -6.27 14.47
CA ARG A 102 -0.83 -6.64 14.87
C ARG A 102 0.12 -6.64 13.66
N VAL A 103 -0.32 -7.20 12.54
CA VAL A 103 0.44 -7.16 11.27
C VAL A 103 0.67 -5.72 10.84
N MET A 104 -0.37 -4.88 10.84
CA MET A 104 -0.25 -3.46 10.48
C MET A 104 0.75 -2.73 11.39
N ALA A 105 0.71 -2.95 12.71
CA ALA A 105 1.66 -2.34 13.63
C ALA A 105 3.10 -2.76 13.31
N LYS A 106 3.32 -4.04 12.96
CA LYS A 106 4.65 -4.53 12.55
C LYS A 106 5.09 -3.93 11.21
N MET A 107 4.18 -3.75 10.26
CA MET A 107 4.50 -3.08 8.99
C MET A 107 4.89 -1.61 9.20
N VAL A 108 4.24 -0.92 10.13
CA VAL A 108 4.63 0.45 10.51
C VAL A 108 6.06 0.46 11.08
N GLU A 109 6.38 -0.42 12.03
CA GLU A 109 7.73 -0.56 12.58
C GLU A 109 8.78 -0.82 11.48
N THR A 110 8.47 -1.74 10.56
CA THR A 110 9.34 -2.07 9.43
C THR A 110 9.55 -0.88 8.49
N SER A 111 8.48 -0.16 8.17
CA SER A 111 8.51 1.07 7.36
C SER A 111 9.40 2.16 8.02
N GLU A 112 9.22 2.41 9.31
CA GLU A 112 10.01 3.38 10.07
C GLU A 112 11.50 3.01 10.10
N THR A 113 11.81 1.73 10.32
CA THR A 113 13.19 1.21 10.36
C THR A 113 13.87 1.33 9.00
N ALA A 114 13.16 0.99 7.93
CA ALA A 114 13.69 1.07 6.56
C ALA A 114 13.66 2.49 5.98
N GLY A 115 12.97 3.44 6.61
CA GLY A 115 12.79 4.79 6.09
C GLY A 115 11.98 4.82 4.80
N ARG A 116 10.97 3.94 4.65
CA ARG A 116 10.16 3.79 3.45
C ARG A 116 8.72 4.24 3.68
N PRO A 117 8.12 5.05 2.80
CA PRO A 117 6.70 5.38 2.85
C PRO A 117 5.85 4.12 2.69
N MET A 118 4.56 4.21 3.05
CA MET A 118 3.66 3.07 3.06
C MET A 118 2.52 3.22 2.06
N THR A 119 2.21 2.11 1.37
CA THR A 119 0.96 1.96 0.60
C THR A 119 -0.04 1.16 1.44
N ILE A 120 -1.19 1.77 1.70
CA ILE A 120 -2.16 1.28 2.68
C ILE A 120 -3.45 0.81 2.02
N HIS A 121 -3.79 -0.46 2.26
CA HIS A 121 -5.10 -1.06 2.00
C HIS A 121 -6.06 -0.74 3.14
N CYS A 122 -7.23 -0.18 2.83
CA CYS A 122 -8.23 0.06 3.86
C CYS A 122 -9.66 -0.13 3.36
N VAL A 123 -10.30 -1.22 3.78
CA VAL A 123 -11.68 -1.54 3.42
C VAL A 123 -12.57 -1.55 4.66
N LYS A 124 -13.53 -0.59 4.71
CA LYS A 124 -14.51 -0.43 5.82
C LYS A 124 -13.86 -0.32 7.22
N ALA A 125 -12.60 0.10 7.32
CA ALA A 125 -11.79 0.08 8.55
C ALA A 125 -11.07 1.42 8.84
N PHE A 126 -11.52 2.53 8.27
CA PHE A 126 -10.86 3.83 8.43
C PHE A 126 -10.80 4.32 9.88
N ASP A 127 -11.79 3.98 10.71
CA ASP A 127 -11.78 4.26 12.14
C ASP A 127 -10.60 3.56 12.86
N LEU A 128 -10.36 2.28 12.56
CA LEU A 128 -9.22 1.53 13.08
C LEU A 128 -7.90 2.08 12.52
N LEU A 129 -7.83 2.35 11.24
CA LEU A 129 -6.64 2.91 10.60
C LEU A 129 -6.24 4.25 11.22
N LEU A 130 -7.20 5.15 11.39
CA LEU A 130 -6.97 6.46 12.01
C LEU A 130 -6.55 6.34 13.47
N LYS A 131 -7.10 5.36 14.20
CA LYS A 131 -6.67 5.06 15.57
C LYS A 131 -5.22 4.57 15.59
N ILE A 132 -4.85 3.62 14.75
CA ILE A 132 -3.48 3.09 14.65
C ILE A 132 -2.51 4.22 14.32
N HIS A 133 -2.81 5.04 13.32
CA HIS A 133 -1.97 6.19 12.95
C HIS A 133 -1.78 7.17 14.12
N LYS A 134 -2.85 7.48 14.86
CA LYS A 134 -2.78 8.34 16.05
C LYS A 134 -1.91 7.74 17.15
N ASP A 135 -2.05 6.44 17.41
CA ASP A 135 -1.37 5.75 18.52
C ASP A 135 0.12 5.54 18.21
N LEU A 136 0.46 5.14 16.99
CA LEU A 136 1.84 4.85 16.56
C LEU A 136 2.62 6.11 16.13
N LYS A 137 1.94 7.18 15.71
CA LYS A 137 2.54 8.46 15.27
C LYS A 137 3.67 8.26 14.25
N PRO A 138 3.40 7.57 13.11
CA PRO A 138 4.42 7.27 12.13
C PRO A 138 5.02 8.57 11.55
N LYS A 139 6.31 8.51 11.23
CA LYS A 139 7.04 9.60 10.54
C LYS A 139 7.01 9.40 9.03
N GLN A 140 6.96 8.12 8.59
CA GLN A 140 6.88 7.79 7.19
C GLN A 140 5.49 8.11 6.64
N LYS A 141 5.45 8.61 5.41
CA LYS A 141 4.19 8.99 4.75
C LYS A 141 3.34 7.74 4.45
N TRP A 142 2.04 7.85 4.64
CA TRP A 142 1.06 6.85 4.25
C TRP A 142 0.28 7.33 3.04
N THR A 143 0.14 6.49 2.03
CA THR A 143 -0.76 6.71 0.91
C THR A 143 -1.85 5.64 0.94
N ILE A 144 -3.10 6.08 1.01
CA ILE A 144 -4.25 5.18 0.93
C ILE A 144 -4.48 4.87 -0.54
N HIS A 145 -4.25 3.60 -0.94
CA HIS A 145 -4.53 3.17 -2.30
C HIS A 145 -6.01 2.84 -2.49
N GLY A 146 -6.48 2.80 -3.74
CA GLY A 146 -7.84 2.44 -4.10
C GLY A 146 -8.91 3.31 -3.43
N PHE A 147 -8.62 4.57 -3.11
CA PHE A 147 -9.51 5.39 -2.30
C PHE A 147 -10.84 5.67 -3.00
N ARG A 148 -11.95 5.30 -2.34
CA ARG A 148 -13.33 5.47 -2.82
C ARG A 148 -14.23 6.22 -1.82
N GLY A 149 -13.64 6.76 -0.75
CA GLY A 149 -14.37 7.52 0.27
C GLY A 149 -14.91 8.85 -0.26
N ASN A 150 -15.76 9.50 0.55
CA ASN A 150 -16.26 10.83 0.24
C ASN A 150 -15.24 11.93 0.57
N ALA A 151 -15.55 13.18 0.19
CA ALA A 151 -14.70 14.34 0.43
C ALA A 151 -14.40 14.58 1.91
N THR A 152 -15.35 14.34 2.81
CA THR A 152 -15.15 14.49 4.26
C THR A 152 -14.09 13.53 4.79
N LEU A 153 -14.14 12.26 4.37
CA LEU A 153 -13.13 11.27 4.75
C LEU A 153 -11.77 11.59 4.11
N ALA A 154 -11.76 12.03 2.84
CA ALA A 154 -10.54 12.49 2.18
C ALA A 154 -9.87 13.60 3.00
N GLN A 155 -10.63 14.63 3.40
CA GLN A 155 -10.09 15.72 4.22
C GLN A 155 -9.53 15.23 5.56
N GLN A 156 -10.23 14.32 6.25
CA GLN A 156 -9.75 13.75 7.52
C GLN A 156 -8.40 13.01 7.39
N LEU A 157 -8.17 12.32 6.27
CA LEU A 157 -6.91 11.62 5.98
C LEU A 157 -5.81 12.62 5.62
N LEU A 158 -6.13 13.61 4.79
CA LEU A 158 -5.23 14.69 4.41
C LEU A 158 -4.76 15.52 5.62
N ASP A 159 -5.65 15.84 6.56
CA ASP A 159 -5.32 16.56 7.80
C ASP A 159 -4.33 15.79 8.68
N ARG A 160 -4.20 14.47 8.49
CA ARG A 160 -3.21 13.61 9.17
C ARG A 160 -1.95 13.37 8.36
N GLY A 161 -1.77 14.10 7.26
CA GLY A 161 -0.56 13.98 6.44
C GLY A 161 -0.57 12.83 5.45
N MET A 162 -1.68 12.09 5.31
CA MET A 162 -1.78 10.98 4.36
C MET A 162 -2.04 11.47 2.95
N ASP A 163 -1.51 10.77 1.94
CA ASP A 163 -1.83 10.96 0.55
C ASP A 163 -2.91 9.98 0.09
N LEU A 164 -3.54 10.25 -1.05
CA LEU A 164 -4.61 9.41 -1.59
C LEU A 164 -4.30 8.99 -3.02
N SER A 165 -4.49 7.71 -3.31
CA SER A 165 -4.39 7.16 -4.66
C SER A 165 -5.76 6.69 -5.15
N PHE A 166 -6.07 7.00 -6.41
CA PHE A 166 -7.40 6.89 -6.98
C PHE A 166 -7.36 5.98 -8.22
N GLY A 167 -8.07 4.87 -8.11
CA GLY A 167 -8.32 3.95 -9.20
C GLY A 167 -9.56 4.34 -10.03
N LYS A 168 -10.05 3.40 -10.82
CA LYS A 168 -11.17 3.59 -11.77
C LYS A 168 -12.48 4.08 -11.11
N HIS A 169 -12.77 3.64 -9.89
CA HIS A 169 -14.07 3.86 -9.22
C HIS A 169 -13.97 4.86 -8.07
N PHE A 170 -13.30 5.97 -8.28
CA PHE A 170 -13.16 7.00 -7.26
C PHE A 170 -14.37 7.92 -7.13
N ASN A 171 -14.45 8.64 -6.00
CA ASN A 171 -15.43 9.70 -5.77
C ASN A 171 -14.88 11.02 -6.33
N PRO A 172 -15.58 11.69 -7.27
CA PRO A 172 -15.12 12.95 -7.88
C PRO A 172 -14.92 14.09 -6.87
N GLU A 173 -15.79 14.22 -5.86
CA GLU A 173 -15.65 15.26 -4.84
C GLU A 173 -14.40 15.03 -3.97
N ALA A 174 -14.09 13.77 -3.64
CA ALA A 174 -12.87 13.43 -2.92
C ALA A 174 -11.63 13.71 -3.77
N TRP A 175 -11.70 13.44 -5.07
CA TRP A 175 -10.64 13.80 -6.01
C TRP A 175 -10.38 15.31 -6.04
N ASP A 176 -11.43 16.12 -6.15
CA ASP A 176 -11.31 17.58 -6.20
C ASP A 176 -10.84 18.17 -4.86
N THR A 177 -11.19 17.54 -3.73
CA THR A 177 -10.73 17.90 -2.38
C THR A 177 -9.24 17.63 -2.19
N THR A 178 -8.67 16.62 -2.87
CA THR A 178 -7.28 16.21 -2.68
C THR A 178 -6.33 17.10 -3.49
N PRO A 179 -5.34 17.77 -2.85
CA PRO A 179 -4.35 18.58 -3.54
C PRO A 179 -3.58 17.78 -4.61
N PRO A 180 -3.20 18.40 -5.75
CA PRO A 180 -2.51 17.70 -6.85
C PRO A 180 -1.20 17.01 -6.45
N ASP A 181 -0.44 17.58 -5.52
CA ASP A 181 0.83 17.06 -5.00
C ASP A 181 0.67 15.90 -4.00
N ARG A 182 -0.57 15.63 -3.60
CA ARG A 182 -0.93 14.55 -2.65
C ARG A 182 -1.91 13.54 -3.26
N ARG A 183 -2.13 13.65 -4.54
CA ARG A 183 -3.11 12.90 -5.32
C ARG A 183 -2.43 12.04 -6.37
N HIS A 184 -2.60 10.74 -6.25
CA HIS A 184 -2.01 9.77 -7.16
C HIS A 184 -3.08 9.07 -8.00
N ARG A 185 -2.67 8.47 -9.10
CA ARG A 185 -3.52 7.64 -9.98
C ARG A 185 -2.96 6.23 -10.01
N GLU A 186 -3.86 5.27 -10.05
CA GLU A 186 -3.49 3.85 -10.08
C GLU A 186 -4.45 3.02 -10.93
N SER A 187 -3.98 1.85 -11.37
CA SER A 187 -4.81 0.85 -12.03
C SER A 187 -5.37 -0.19 -11.06
N ASP A 188 -4.63 -0.54 -10.02
CA ASP A 188 -4.88 -1.70 -9.15
C ASP A 188 -5.10 -2.97 -9.99
N ALA A 189 -4.33 -3.11 -11.08
CA ALA A 189 -4.47 -4.18 -12.06
C ALA A 189 -3.61 -5.40 -11.68
N GLU A 190 -4.19 -6.60 -11.89
CA GLU A 190 -3.53 -7.91 -11.75
C GLU A 190 -2.85 -8.37 -13.04
#